data_ab3dde1cbc3082fe14f7985780a15214
#
_entry.id   ab3dde1cbc3082fe14f7985780a15214
#
_cell.length_a   1.000
_cell.length_b   1.000
_cell.length_c   1.000
_cell.angle_alpha   90.00
_cell.angle_beta   90.00
_cell.angle_gamma   90.00
#
_symmetry.space_group_name_H-M   'P 1'
#
loop_
_entity.id
_entity.type
_entity.pdbx_description
1 polymer ?
#
loop_
_entity_poly.entity_id
_entity_poly.type
_entity_poly.pdbx_seq_one_letter_code
_entity_poly.pdbx_strand_id
1 'polypeptide(L)'
;MISKPIFKQSLQSNWKLWLIITIVASMIISGFIISYDAAGYASIAEAAEGTAFSNILSTLTSLLGSLENFYKLIAVILGIVYVVFTANNLVVNEVDSGSMAYTLSTPIKRSSVIFTKSLYLILSVVLMYTVISLAGLTASQLNYNNVTGYAINEDVEAAAKMLNHDEDYLSERLYLIQEDEDVMREAAIARDMDTEAYAIYLEDVIRERSFEEAAEIITDERYDIYDDDDDMEDEDIEITMEELMEDPGMILDSNDALAAGARVYGLSTNDYRKIVLDEMNDLESSEEVEEEATEEEQEPQPTAPQEAPTPQRQLTEDNAELLLQTVIDSSATALNLSSDQVSENLTLLKDAEALVLSTQTTGLNEEQITSMANHAMVSSARSVDKALEFDVETYLWLSLGLLLLILAMSSIAFFASTLFNRTGMALAIGGGIPFAFFLITMIQQLMDSADGLEYVTITTLFDTDAILSGGEFGWGLVALGIIALVLYTLSHIIFTKKDLPL
;
A
#
# COMPACT_ATOMS: atom_id res chain seq x y z
N MET A 1 -18.01 37.93 3.78
CA MET A 1 -18.53 37.65 2.42
C MET A 1 -17.35 37.51 1.46
N ILE A 2 -17.42 36.55 0.55
CA ILE A 2 -16.38 36.33 -0.47
C ILE A 2 -16.42 37.43 -1.50
N SER A 3 -15.23 38.00 -1.87
CA SER A 3 -15.07 38.99 -2.91
C SER A 3 -14.60 38.31 -4.21
N LYS A 4 -15.51 38.19 -5.19
CA LYS A 4 -15.19 37.56 -6.49
C LYS A 4 -13.99 38.22 -7.21
N PRO A 5 -13.83 39.58 -7.23
CA PRO A 5 -12.67 40.22 -7.85
C PRO A 5 -11.35 39.82 -7.20
N ILE A 6 -11.29 39.76 -5.85
CA ILE A 6 -10.08 39.39 -5.11
C ILE A 6 -9.74 37.91 -5.34
N PHE A 7 -10.74 37.03 -5.34
CA PHE A 7 -10.54 35.61 -5.64
C PHE A 7 -9.96 35.42 -7.05
N LYS A 8 -10.52 36.10 -8.05
CA LYS A 8 -10.02 36.08 -9.44
C LYS A 8 -8.58 36.60 -9.54
N GLN A 9 -8.25 37.69 -8.84
CA GLN A 9 -6.90 38.25 -8.79
C GLN A 9 -5.93 37.21 -8.17
N SER A 10 -6.28 36.60 -7.05
CA SER A 10 -5.48 35.55 -6.37
C SER A 10 -5.22 34.37 -7.31
N LEU A 11 -6.26 33.94 -8.04
CA LEU A 11 -6.14 32.86 -9.01
C LEU A 11 -5.18 33.24 -10.16
N GLN A 12 -5.36 34.43 -10.76
CA GLN A 12 -4.52 34.89 -11.87
C GLN A 12 -3.04 35.06 -11.48
N SER A 13 -2.78 35.38 -10.22
CA SER A 13 -1.42 35.57 -9.71
C SER A 13 -0.69 34.27 -9.43
N ASN A 14 -1.40 33.20 -9.02
CA ASN A 14 -0.76 31.99 -8.47
C ASN A 14 -1.00 30.73 -9.32
N TRP A 15 -1.86 30.73 -10.34
CA TRP A 15 -2.26 29.54 -11.11
C TRP A 15 -1.08 28.83 -11.79
N LYS A 16 -0.04 29.57 -12.21
CA LYS A 16 1.13 28.94 -12.88
C LYS A 16 1.92 28.07 -11.93
N LEU A 17 2.19 28.57 -10.70
CA LEU A 17 2.89 27.80 -9.68
C LEU A 17 2.06 26.58 -9.28
N TRP A 18 0.74 26.78 -9.06
CA TRP A 18 -0.19 25.70 -8.77
C TRP A 18 -0.14 24.60 -9.84
N LEU A 19 -0.25 24.98 -11.11
CA LEU A 19 -0.25 24.03 -12.23
C LEU A 19 1.07 23.26 -12.32
N ILE A 20 2.22 23.95 -12.21
CA ILE A 20 3.53 23.29 -12.28
C ILE A 20 3.70 22.26 -11.15
N ILE A 21 3.41 22.66 -9.92
CA ILE A 21 3.56 21.76 -8.76
C ILE A 21 2.59 20.58 -8.87
N THR A 22 1.34 20.81 -9.25
CA THR A 22 0.35 19.75 -9.42
C THR A 22 0.78 18.76 -10.50
N ILE A 23 1.21 19.23 -11.66
CA ILE A 23 1.67 18.34 -12.75
C ILE A 23 2.90 17.54 -12.31
N VAL A 24 3.90 18.21 -11.72
CA VAL A 24 5.13 17.54 -11.27
C VAL A 24 4.83 16.47 -10.22
N ALA A 25 4.02 16.79 -9.20
CA ALA A 25 3.66 15.82 -8.17
C ALA A 25 2.83 14.66 -8.74
N SER A 26 1.87 14.93 -9.64
CA SER A 26 1.08 13.90 -10.30
C SER A 26 1.94 12.98 -11.18
N MET A 27 2.92 13.54 -11.90
CA MET A 27 3.86 12.74 -12.71
C MET A 27 4.74 11.86 -11.82
N ILE A 28 5.17 12.36 -10.67
CA ILE A 28 6.06 11.61 -9.77
C ILE A 28 5.27 10.44 -9.14
N ILE A 29 4.08 10.68 -8.58
CA ILE A 29 3.29 9.59 -7.98
C ILE A 29 2.92 8.53 -9.03
N SER A 30 2.46 8.96 -10.21
CA SER A 30 2.15 8.03 -11.30
C SER A 30 3.39 7.27 -11.77
N GLY A 31 4.54 7.94 -11.84
CA GLY A 31 5.81 7.31 -12.20
C GLY A 31 6.27 6.26 -11.19
N PHE A 32 6.09 6.52 -9.88
CA PHE A 32 6.37 5.54 -8.83
C PHE A 32 5.49 4.29 -8.99
N ILE A 33 4.20 4.47 -9.22
CA ILE A 33 3.26 3.36 -9.40
C ILE A 33 3.60 2.55 -10.66
N ILE A 34 3.77 3.22 -11.81
CA ILE A 34 4.01 2.54 -13.10
C ILE A 34 5.36 1.82 -13.15
N SER A 35 6.37 2.33 -12.43
CA SER A 35 7.71 1.74 -12.39
C SER A 35 7.96 0.85 -11.17
N TYR A 36 6.91 0.51 -10.42
CA TYR A 36 7.05 -0.34 -9.26
C TYR A 36 7.41 -1.78 -9.68
N ASP A 37 8.47 -2.31 -9.10
CA ASP A 37 8.98 -3.65 -9.33
C ASP A 37 9.02 -4.40 -8.01
N ALA A 38 7.99 -5.19 -7.74
CA ALA A 38 7.81 -5.91 -6.49
C ALA A 38 8.97 -6.88 -6.20
N ALA A 39 9.39 -7.65 -7.21
CA ALA A 39 10.46 -8.63 -7.07
C ALA A 39 11.83 -7.96 -6.84
N GLY A 40 12.12 -6.89 -7.60
CA GLY A 40 13.35 -6.12 -7.45
C GLY A 40 13.44 -5.44 -6.08
N TYR A 41 12.35 -4.87 -5.56
CA TYR A 41 12.37 -4.26 -4.23
C TYR A 41 12.50 -5.27 -3.10
N ALA A 42 11.90 -6.46 -3.21
CA ALA A 42 12.05 -7.53 -2.23
C ALA A 42 13.52 -7.96 -2.10
N SER A 43 14.22 -8.17 -3.20
CA SER A 43 15.64 -8.55 -3.22
C SER A 43 16.56 -7.45 -2.64
N ILE A 44 16.24 -6.17 -2.89
CA ILE A 44 17.00 -5.04 -2.33
C ILE A 44 16.77 -4.92 -0.82
N ALA A 45 15.54 -5.13 -0.35
CA ALA A 45 15.22 -5.09 1.07
C ALA A 45 15.96 -6.18 1.85
N GLU A 46 16.01 -7.41 1.32
CA GLU A 46 16.76 -8.52 1.89
C GLU A 46 18.28 -8.22 1.95
N ALA A 47 18.86 -7.70 0.87
CA ALA A 47 20.27 -7.33 0.82
C ALA A 47 20.63 -6.18 1.80
N ALA A 48 19.67 -5.38 2.21
CA ALA A 48 19.86 -4.25 3.13
C ALA A 48 19.56 -4.61 4.59
N GLU A 49 19.15 -5.82 4.89
CA GLU A 49 18.84 -6.27 6.23
C GLU A 49 20.05 -6.08 7.18
N GLY A 50 19.81 -5.50 8.35
CA GLY A 50 20.86 -5.14 9.31
C GLY A 50 21.64 -3.86 8.99
N THR A 51 21.31 -3.13 7.93
CA THR A 51 21.87 -1.80 7.64
C THR A 51 20.98 -0.69 8.20
N ALA A 52 21.50 0.55 8.27
CA ALA A 52 20.71 1.73 8.66
C ALA A 52 19.57 2.09 7.68
N PHE A 53 19.49 1.42 6.55
CA PHE A 53 18.46 1.63 5.52
C PHE A 53 17.40 0.54 5.48
N SER A 54 17.51 -0.50 6.33
CA SER A 54 16.59 -1.63 6.35
C SER A 54 15.12 -1.20 6.51
N ASN A 55 14.85 -0.27 7.43
CA ASN A 55 13.48 0.23 7.66
C ASN A 55 12.88 0.97 6.46
N ILE A 56 13.71 1.73 5.72
CA ILE A 56 13.24 2.44 4.51
C ILE A 56 12.99 1.45 3.37
N LEU A 57 13.81 0.42 3.27
CA LEU A 57 13.75 -0.54 2.18
C LEU A 57 12.66 -1.60 2.40
N SER A 58 12.38 -1.97 3.66
CA SER A 58 11.26 -2.86 3.97
C SER A 58 9.90 -2.26 3.62
N THR A 59 9.73 -0.94 3.70
CA THR A 59 8.47 -0.29 3.26
C THR A 59 8.29 -0.31 1.74
N LEU A 60 9.37 -0.52 0.98
CA LEU A 60 9.30 -0.59 -0.49
C LEU A 60 8.83 -1.95 -1.01
N THR A 61 8.71 -2.97 -0.15
CA THR A 61 8.26 -4.31 -0.55
C THR A 61 6.77 -4.38 -0.91
N SER A 62 5.98 -3.35 -0.60
CA SER A 62 4.60 -3.22 -1.05
C SER A 62 4.39 -1.94 -1.85
N LEU A 63 3.42 -1.95 -2.79
CA LEU A 63 3.09 -0.79 -3.62
C LEU A 63 2.68 0.40 -2.75
N LEU A 64 1.78 0.20 -1.78
CA LEU A 64 1.37 1.25 -0.85
C LEU A 64 2.51 1.73 0.05
N GLY A 65 3.35 0.82 0.56
CA GLY A 65 4.54 1.17 1.32
C GLY A 65 5.54 1.99 0.51
N SER A 66 5.70 1.68 -0.78
CA SER A 66 6.55 2.49 -1.68
C SER A 66 6.05 3.93 -1.82
N LEU A 67 4.73 4.13 -1.83
CA LEU A 67 4.10 5.45 -1.88
C LEU A 67 4.29 6.24 -0.59
N GLU A 68 4.52 5.59 0.54
CA GLU A 68 4.80 6.26 1.81
C GLU A 68 5.94 7.26 1.68
N ASN A 69 7.05 6.88 1.05
CA ASN A 69 8.18 7.76 0.81
C ASN A 69 7.81 8.98 -0.07
N PHE A 70 6.92 8.78 -1.05
CA PHE A 70 6.36 9.88 -1.81
C PHE A 70 5.57 10.83 -0.89
N TYR A 71 4.69 10.29 -0.03
CA TYR A 71 3.86 11.08 0.87
C TYR A 71 4.67 11.79 1.96
N LYS A 72 5.63 11.12 2.59
CA LYS A 72 6.48 11.69 3.66
C LYS A 72 7.47 12.76 3.16
N LEU A 73 8.04 12.59 1.97
CA LEU A 73 9.15 13.42 1.52
C LEU A 73 8.77 14.30 0.32
N ILE A 74 8.46 13.70 -0.82
CA ILE A 74 8.34 14.43 -2.09
C ILE A 74 7.11 15.31 -2.11
N ALA A 75 5.96 14.79 -1.72
CA ALA A 75 4.71 15.54 -1.72
C ALA A 75 4.70 16.65 -0.66
N VAL A 76 5.34 16.41 0.50
CA VAL A 76 5.50 17.41 1.57
C VAL A 76 6.36 18.58 1.11
N ILE A 77 7.55 18.32 0.54
CA ILE A 77 8.43 19.42 0.09
C ILE A 77 7.80 20.24 -1.04
N LEU A 78 7.14 19.59 -2.00
CA LEU A 78 6.42 20.28 -3.08
C LEU A 78 5.25 21.12 -2.53
N GLY A 79 4.51 20.58 -1.56
CA GLY A 79 3.45 21.26 -0.85
C GLY A 79 3.95 22.50 -0.09
N ILE A 80 5.04 22.34 0.68
CA ILE A 80 5.68 23.47 1.40
C ILE A 80 6.06 24.58 0.43
N VAL A 81 6.73 24.25 -0.66
CA VAL A 81 7.11 25.23 -1.69
C VAL A 81 5.86 25.97 -2.20
N TYR A 82 4.81 25.25 -2.57
CA TYR A 82 3.58 25.86 -3.04
C TYR A 82 2.94 26.81 -2.01
N VAL A 83 2.71 26.31 -0.77
CA VAL A 83 1.97 27.09 0.23
C VAL A 83 2.75 28.29 0.74
N VAL A 84 4.07 28.19 0.88
CA VAL A 84 4.93 29.27 1.36
C VAL A 84 4.96 30.42 0.33
N PHE A 85 5.22 30.10 -0.94
CA PHE A 85 5.23 31.13 -1.99
C PHE A 85 3.86 31.74 -2.21
N THR A 86 2.80 30.94 -2.20
CA THR A 86 1.43 31.42 -2.42
C THR A 86 0.96 32.28 -1.24
N ALA A 87 1.14 31.83 0.01
CA ALA A 87 0.78 32.61 1.20
C ALA A 87 1.50 33.97 1.23
N ASN A 88 2.80 33.97 0.93
CA ASN A 88 3.61 35.17 0.86
C ASN A 88 3.11 36.16 -0.24
N ASN A 89 2.79 35.63 -1.42
CA ASN A 89 2.29 36.44 -2.53
C ASN A 89 0.89 37.01 -2.27
N LEU A 90 0.04 36.24 -1.54
CA LEU A 90 -1.33 36.65 -1.25
C LEU A 90 -1.43 37.86 -0.30
N VAL A 91 -0.53 37.99 0.68
CA VAL A 91 -0.68 38.98 1.77
C VAL A 91 0.53 39.89 1.85
N VAL A 92 1.67 39.39 2.35
CA VAL A 92 2.79 40.27 2.72
C VAL A 92 3.44 40.93 1.52
N ASN A 93 3.49 40.29 0.37
CA ASN A 93 4.04 40.87 -0.85
C ASN A 93 3.22 42.05 -1.33
N GLU A 94 1.88 42.03 -1.20
CA GLU A 94 1.03 43.16 -1.50
C GLU A 94 1.17 44.30 -0.46
N VAL A 95 1.42 43.98 0.81
CA VAL A 95 1.67 44.96 1.87
C VAL A 95 3.02 45.62 1.66
N ASP A 96 4.07 44.84 1.44
CA ASP A 96 5.45 45.32 1.29
C ASP A 96 5.64 46.18 0.02
N SER A 97 4.96 45.82 -1.09
CA SER A 97 4.93 46.60 -2.34
C SER A 97 3.99 47.80 -2.32
N GLY A 98 3.18 47.99 -1.26
CA GLY A 98 2.17 49.01 -1.17
C GLY A 98 0.92 48.77 -2.04
N SER A 99 0.85 47.68 -2.80
CA SER A 99 -0.30 47.42 -3.68
C SER A 99 -1.58 47.10 -2.89
N MET A 100 -1.45 46.66 -1.62
CA MET A 100 -2.58 46.46 -0.71
C MET A 100 -3.40 47.74 -0.49
N ALA A 101 -2.75 48.93 -0.57
CA ALA A 101 -3.44 50.23 -0.47
C ALA A 101 -4.53 50.41 -1.53
N TYR A 102 -4.27 49.99 -2.77
CA TYR A 102 -5.27 50.05 -3.85
C TYR A 102 -6.46 49.12 -3.58
N THR A 103 -6.19 47.93 -3.07
CA THR A 103 -7.24 46.95 -2.70
C THR A 103 -8.11 47.50 -1.57
N LEU A 104 -7.53 48.13 -0.56
CA LEU A 104 -8.23 48.68 0.60
C LEU A 104 -8.86 50.06 0.37
N SER A 105 -8.50 50.77 -0.70
CA SER A 105 -9.18 52.01 -1.11
C SER A 105 -10.56 51.74 -1.76
N THR A 106 -10.83 50.49 -2.13
CA THR A 106 -12.15 50.05 -2.60
C THR A 106 -13.12 49.88 -1.43
N PRO A 107 -14.48 49.99 -1.62
CA PRO A 107 -15.45 49.83 -0.54
C PRO A 107 -15.62 48.38 -0.08
N ILE A 108 -14.51 47.66 0.08
CA ILE A 108 -14.47 46.27 0.54
C ILE A 108 -13.94 46.24 1.98
N LYS A 109 -14.61 45.47 2.87
CA LYS A 109 -14.16 45.30 4.27
C LYS A 109 -12.85 44.51 4.32
N ARG A 110 -11.88 44.92 5.17
CA ARG A 110 -10.61 44.21 5.40
C ARG A 110 -10.83 42.70 5.75
N SER A 111 -11.87 42.44 6.53
CA SER A 111 -12.31 41.08 6.86
C SER A 111 -12.69 40.25 5.63
N SER A 112 -13.33 40.85 4.61
CA SER A 112 -13.67 40.18 3.36
C SER A 112 -12.43 39.88 2.50
N VAL A 113 -11.44 40.81 2.52
CA VAL A 113 -10.18 40.61 1.79
C VAL A 113 -9.42 39.43 2.30
N ILE A 114 -9.12 39.40 3.64
CA ILE A 114 -8.31 38.33 4.21
C ILE A 114 -9.04 36.99 4.16
N PHE A 115 -10.35 36.98 4.40
CA PHE A 115 -11.16 35.75 4.29
C PHE A 115 -11.14 35.17 2.86
N THR A 116 -11.24 36.02 1.86
CA THR A 116 -11.20 35.56 0.45
C THR A 116 -9.83 35.01 0.08
N LYS A 117 -8.75 35.59 0.59
CA LYS A 117 -7.37 35.14 0.33
C LYS A 117 -7.07 33.82 1.06
N SER A 118 -7.48 33.67 2.31
CA SER A 118 -7.34 32.39 3.04
C SER A 118 -8.16 31.29 2.40
N LEU A 119 -9.40 31.58 2.02
CA LEU A 119 -10.26 30.61 1.33
C LEU A 119 -9.66 30.18 -0.02
N TYR A 120 -9.09 31.12 -0.78
CA TYR A 120 -8.38 30.79 -2.02
C TYR A 120 -7.22 29.81 -1.75
N LEU A 121 -6.38 30.08 -0.75
CA LEU A 121 -5.25 29.20 -0.42
C LEU A 121 -5.73 27.81 -0.02
N ILE A 122 -6.71 27.70 0.87
CA ILE A 122 -7.28 26.41 1.30
C ILE A 122 -7.84 25.64 0.09
N LEU A 123 -8.71 26.26 -0.71
CA LEU A 123 -9.31 25.61 -1.88
C LEU A 123 -8.27 25.19 -2.92
N SER A 124 -7.21 26.00 -3.12
CA SER A 124 -6.15 25.66 -4.05
C SER A 124 -5.31 24.47 -3.59
N VAL A 125 -5.07 24.32 -2.27
CA VAL A 125 -4.39 23.15 -1.69
C VAL A 125 -5.29 21.92 -1.80
N VAL A 126 -6.56 22.02 -1.40
CA VAL A 126 -7.52 20.91 -1.53
C VAL A 126 -7.59 20.41 -2.98
N LEU A 127 -7.80 21.31 -3.94
CA LEU A 127 -7.89 20.93 -5.34
C LEU A 127 -6.58 20.31 -5.86
N MET A 128 -5.42 20.82 -5.42
CA MET A 128 -4.11 20.30 -5.82
C MET A 128 -3.95 18.84 -5.38
N TYR A 129 -4.18 18.54 -4.11
CA TYR A 129 -4.00 17.18 -3.58
C TYR A 129 -5.10 16.23 -4.05
N THR A 130 -6.32 16.69 -4.28
CA THR A 130 -7.35 15.89 -4.96
C THR A 130 -6.90 15.45 -6.36
N VAL A 131 -6.30 16.36 -7.15
CA VAL A 131 -5.78 15.99 -8.48
C VAL A 131 -4.61 15.01 -8.39
N ILE A 132 -3.70 15.19 -7.42
CA ILE A 132 -2.56 14.30 -7.22
C ILE A 132 -3.05 12.91 -6.79
N SER A 133 -3.99 12.84 -5.85
CA SER A 133 -4.58 11.57 -5.39
C SER A 133 -5.31 10.85 -6.53
N LEU A 134 -6.11 11.55 -7.31
CA LEU A 134 -6.77 10.97 -8.49
C LEU A 134 -5.77 10.48 -9.55
N ALA A 135 -4.64 11.17 -9.71
CA ALA A 135 -3.58 10.72 -10.63
C ALA A 135 -2.95 9.40 -10.17
N GLY A 136 -2.72 9.22 -8.86
CA GLY A 136 -2.25 7.96 -8.29
C GLY A 136 -3.26 6.82 -8.48
N LEU A 137 -4.53 7.03 -8.11
CA LEU A 137 -5.59 6.04 -8.33
C LEU A 137 -5.71 5.64 -9.82
N THR A 138 -5.66 6.64 -10.71
CA THR A 138 -5.76 6.37 -12.15
C THR A 138 -4.54 5.58 -12.64
N ALA A 139 -3.34 5.89 -12.16
CA ALA A 139 -2.13 5.17 -12.54
C ALA A 139 -2.17 3.70 -12.04
N SER A 140 -2.62 3.47 -10.81
CA SER A 140 -2.78 2.13 -10.25
C SER A 140 -3.82 1.32 -11.02
N GLN A 141 -4.99 1.91 -11.29
CA GLN A 141 -6.03 1.26 -12.07
C GLN A 141 -5.60 0.92 -13.50
N LEU A 142 -4.92 1.84 -14.19
CA LEU A 142 -4.51 1.62 -15.59
C LEU A 142 -3.33 0.65 -15.74
N ASN A 143 -2.49 0.50 -14.70
CA ASN A 143 -1.31 -0.34 -14.78
C ASN A 143 -1.53 -1.74 -14.18
N TYR A 144 -2.32 -1.84 -13.12
CA TYR A 144 -2.51 -3.09 -12.36
C TYR A 144 -3.97 -3.51 -12.21
N ASN A 145 -4.93 -2.68 -12.62
CA ASN A 145 -6.39 -2.90 -12.43
C ASN A 145 -6.82 -3.19 -10.98
N ASN A 146 -6.04 -2.76 -9.99
CA ASN A 146 -6.15 -3.12 -8.58
C ASN A 146 -6.91 -2.09 -7.71
N VAL A 147 -7.63 -1.14 -8.31
CA VAL A 147 -8.45 -0.14 -7.59
C VAL A 147 -9.92 -0.55 -7.55
N THR A 148 -10.43 -1.11 -8.65
CA THR A 148 -11.86 -1.48 -8.79
C THR A 148 -12.08 -2.95 -9.13
N GLY A 149 -11.05 -3.77 -9.08
CA GLY A 149 -11.11 -5.18 -9.43
C GLY A 149 -9.83 -5.92 -9.03
N TYR A 150 -9.75 -7.18 -9.38
CA TYR A 150 -8.58 -7.98 -9.13
C TYR A 150 -7.37 -7.48 -9.94
N ALA A 151 -6.20 -7.50 -9.32
CA ALA A 151 -4.98 -7.15 -10.02
C ALA A 151 -4.75 -8.05 -11.24
N ILE A 152 -4.56 -7.42 -12.40
CA ILE A 152 -4.20 -8.11 -13.64
C ILE A 152 -2.69 -8.22 -13.68
N ASN A 153 -2.23 -9.45 -13.72
CA ASN A 153 -0.83 -9.81 -13.80
C ASN A 153 -0.49 -10.33 -15.22
N GLU A 154 0.79 -10.46 -15.52
CA GLU A 154 1.29 -10.84 -16.84
C GLU A 154 0.76 -12.20 -17.32
N ASP A 155 0.48 -13.14 -16.42
CA ASP A 155 -0.11 -14.45 -16.73
C ASP A 155 -1.55 -14.33 -17.22
N VAL A 156 -2.35 -13.49 -16.57
CA VAL A 156 -3.74 -13.21 -17.00
C VAL A 156 -3.74 -12.51 -18.35
N GLU A 157 -2.84 -11.54 -18.57
CA GLU A 157 -2.68 -10.85 -19.84
C GLU A 157 -2.29 -11.82 -20.97
N ALA A 158 -1.32 -12.71 -20.71
CA ALA A 158 -0.88 -13.72 -21.67
C ALA A 158 -2.01 -14.71 -22.02
N ALA A 159 -2.71 -15.21 -21.00
CA ALA A 159 -3.83 -16.13 -21.17
C ALA A 159 -5.02 -15.47 -21.92
N ALA A 160 -5.36 -14.22 -21.58
CA ALA A 160 -6.42 -13.46 -22.23
C ALA A 160 -6.16 -13.28 -23.73
N LYS A 161 -4.91 -12.99 -24.11
CA LYS A 161 -4.51 -12.91 -25.52
C LYS A 161 -4.68 -14.23 -26.25
N MET A 162 -4.34 -15.36 -25.62
CA MET A 162 -4.50 -16.69 -26.25
C MET A 162 -5.95 -17.09 -26.38
N LEU A 163 -6.76 -16.86 -25.35
CA LEU A 163 -8.18 -17.20 -25.34
C LEU A 163 -9.03 -16.18 -26.11
N ASN A 164 -8.44 -15.06 -26.56
CA ASN A 164 -9.12 -13.94 -27.20
C ASN A 164 -10.31 -13.42 -26.36
N HIS A 165 -10.09 -13.32 -25.06
CA HIS A 165 -10.97 -12.72 -24.09
C HIS A 165 -10.41 -11.38 -23.60
N ASP A 166 -11.28 -10.60 -22.93
CA ASP A 166 -10.89 -9.43 -22.18
C ASP A 166 -10.18 -9.85 -20.89
N GLU A 167 -9.20 -9.08 -20.44
CA GLU A 167 -8.42 -9.36 -19.23
C GLU A 167 -9.31 -9.36 -17.99
N ASP A 168 -10.22 -8.39 -17.86
CA ASP A 168 -11.17 -8.32 -16.76
C ASP A 168 -12.10 -9.55 -16.73
N TYR A 169 -12.56 -9.99 -17.92
CA TYR A 169 -13.39 -11.19 -18.02
C TYR A 169 -12.65 -12.44 -17.55
N LEU A 170 -11.37 -12.55 -17.84
CA LEU A 170 -10.56 -13.72 -17.49
C LEU A 170 -10.15 -13.67 -16.00
N SER A 171 -9.87 -12.49 -15.45
CA SER A 171 -9.51 -12.34 -14.04
C SER A 171 -10.60 -12.82 -13.08
N GLU A 172 -11.88 -12.72 -13.48
CA GLU A 172 -13.01 -13.30 -12.75
C GLU A 172 -13.23 -14.79 -13.02
N ARG A 173 -12.52 -15.38 -14.00
CA ARG A 173 -12.77 -16.77 -14.49
C ARG A 173 -11.47 -17.50 -14.75
N LEU A 174 -10.57 -17.48 -13.79
CA LEU A 174 -9.23 -18.05 -13.89
C LEU A 174 -9.24 -19.54 -14.18
N TYR A 175 -10.31 -20.27 -13.85
CA TYR A 175 -10.48 -21.68 -14.19
C TYR A 175 -10.37 -21.96 -15.72
N LEU A 176 -10.66 -20.96 -16.58
CA LEU A 176 -10.49 -21.10 -18.02
C LEU A 176 -9.04 -21.30 -18.45
N ILE A 177 -8.07 -20.86 -17.61
CA ILE A 177 -6.65 -21.10 -17.85
C ILE A 177 -6.32 -22.58 -17.60
N GLN A 178 -6.97 -23.23 -16.62
CA GLN A 178 -6.77 -24.66 -16.31
C GLN A 178 -7.33 -25.60 -17.39
N GLU A 179 -8.34 -25.15 -18.17
CA GLU A 179 -8.99 -25.98 -19.18
C GLU A 179 -8.13 -26.21 -20.43
N ASP A 180 -7.07 -25.39 -20.67
CA ASP A 180 -6.23 -25.46 -21.86
C ASP A 180 -4.74 -25.53 -21.47
N GLU A 181 -4.09 -26.69 -21.75
CA GLU A 181 -2.68 -26.93 -21.42
C GLU A 181 -1.71 -25.92 -22.09
N ASP A 182 -2.04 -25.44 -23.31
CA ASP A 182 -1.22 -24.48 -24.02
C ASP A 182 -1.33 -23.08 -23.39
N VAL A 183 -2.53 -22.71 -22.95
CA VAL A 183 -2.78 -21.45 -22.21
C VAL A 183 -2.08 -21.48 -20.85
N MET A 184 -2.25 -22.59 -20.10
CA MET A 184 -1.60 -22.75 -18.80
C MET A 184 -0.08 -22.65 -18.90
N ARG A 185 0.52 -23.27 -19.94
CA ARG A 185 1.98 -23.18 -20.16
C ARG A 185 2.44 -21.76 -20.46
N GLU A 186 1.71 -21.02 -21.28
CA GLU A 186 2.06 -19.64 -21.62
C GLU A 186 1.93 -18.70 -20.42
N ALA A 187 0.86 -18.88 -19.64
CA ALA A 187 0.67 -18.16 -18.37
C ALA A 187 1.78 -18.46 -17.36
N ALA A 188 2.20 -19.71 -17.23
CA ALA A 188 3.31 -20.11 -16.38
C ALA A 188 4.64 -19.44 -16.80
N ILE A 189 4.92 -19.39 -18.11
CA ILE A 189 6.12 -18.71 -18.65
C ILE A 189 6.07 -17.21 -18.33
N ALA A 190 4.90 -16.57 -18.45
CA ALA A 190 4.73 -15.16 -18.14
C ALA A 190 5.01 -14.82 -16.65
N ARG A 191 4.83 -15.81 -15.76
CA ARG A 191 5.14 -15.71 -14.33
C ARG A 191 6.52 -16.24 -13.94
N ASP A 192 7.40 -16.56 -14.91
CA ASP A 192 8.69 -17.20 -14.65
C ASP A 192 8.57 -18.51 -13.83
N MET A 193 7.46 -19.24 -14.00
CA MET A 193 7.16 -20.50 -13.34
C MET A 193 7.15 -21.66 -14.34
N ASP A 194 7.38 -22.88 -13.86
CA ASP A 194 7.03 -24.06 -14.65
C ASP A 194 5.54 -24.41 -14.49
N THR A 195 5.02 -25.17 -15.42
CA THR A 195 3.57 -25.48 -15.48
C THR A 195 3.05 -26.20 -14.23
N GLU A 196 3.87 -27.00 -13.54
CA GLU A 196 3.49 -27.73 -12.33
C GLU A 196 3.35 -26.78 -11.13
N ALA A 197 4.33 -25.91 -10.91
CA ALA A 197 4.28 -24.89 -9.86
C ALA A 197 3.15 -23.88 -10.13
N TYR A 198 2.97 -23.49 -11.41
CA TYR A 198 1.90 -22.58 -11.79
C TYR A 198 0.50 -23.19 -11.57
N ALA A 199 0.33 -24.50 -11.78
CA ALA A 199 -0.95 -25.17 -11.49
C ALA A 199 -1.29 -25.10 -10.00
N ILE A 200 -0.31 -25.29 -9.10
CA ILE A 200 -0.49 -25.17 -7.65
C ILE A 200 -0.84 -23.71 -7.30
N TYR A 201 -0.07 -22.75 -7.82
CA TYR A 201 -0.32 -21.32 -7.63
C TYR A 201 -1.73 -20.92 -8.06
N LEU A 202 -2.14 -21.32 -9.27
CA LEU A 202 -3.45 -20.96 -9.83
C LEU A 202 -4.61 -21.57 -9.03
N GLU A 203 -4.45 -22.79 -8.51
CA GLU A 203 -5.43 -23.43 -7.63
C GLU A 203 -5.62 -22.64 -6.34
N ASP A 204 -4.53 -22.19 -5.71
CA ASP A 204 -4.57 -21.33 -4.52
C ASP A 204 -5.27 -20.01 -4.80
N VAL A 205 -4.92 -19.34 -5.90
CA VAL A 205 -5.54 -18.06 -6.28
C VAL A 205 -7.04 -18.20 -6.56
N ILE A 206 -7.45 -19.26 -7.25
CA ILE A 206 -8.87 -19.54 -7.50
C ILE A 206 -9.61 -19.76 -6.18
N ARG A 207 -8.99 -20.49 -5.24
CA ARG A 207 -9.56 -20.75 -3.91
C ARG A 207 -9.77 -19.44 -3.15
N GLU A 208 -8.75 -18.61 -3.00
CA GLU A 208 -8.86 -17.31 -2.33
C GLU A 208 -9.95 -16.43 -2.93
N ARG A 209 -9.96 -16.26 -4.24
CA ARG A 209 -10.98 -15.45 -4.92
C ARG A 209 -12.39 -15.99 -4.73
N SER A 210 -12.54 -17.29 -4.63
CA SER A 210 -13.86 -17.89 -4.37
C SER A 210 -14.36 -17.57 -2.96
N PHE A 211 -13.47 -17.48 -1.98
CA PHE A 211 -13.79 -17.06 -0.61
C PHE A 211 -14.05 -15.56 -0.54
N GLU A 212 -13.27 -14.75 -1.23
CA GLU A 212 -13.45 -13.30 -1.32
C GLU A 212 -14.81 -12.91 -1.92
N GLU A 213 -15.19 -13.51 -3.06
CA GLU A 213 -16.52 -13.34 -3.66
C GLU A 213 -17.65 -13.82 -2.73
N ALA A 214 -17.43 -14.88 -1.98
CA ALA A 214 -18.41 -15.37 -1.01
C ALA A 214 -18.53 -14.42 0.18
N ALA A 215 -17.43 -13.85 0.67
CA ALA A 215 -17.40 -12.88 1.76
C ALA A 215 -18.17 -11.61 1.41
N GLU A 216 -17.96 -11.08 0.20
CA GLU A 216 -18.69 -9.90 -0.30
C GLU A 216 -20.20 -10.14 -0.29
N ILE A 217 -20.65 -11.29 -0.79
CA ILE A 217 -22.09 -11.63 -0.80
C ILE A 217 -22.66 -11.77 0.61
N ILE A 218 -21.93 -12.41 1.54
CA ILE A 218 -22.39 -12.56 2.93
C ILE A 218 -22.45 -11.19 3.63
N THR A 219 -21.47 -10.33 3.37
CA THR A 219 -21.45 -8.96 3.87
C THR A 219 -22.66 -8.17 3.37
N ASP A 220 -22.96 -8.22 2.08
CA ASP A 220 -24.14 -7.56 1.49
C ASP A 220 -25.45 -8.09 2.12
N GLU A 221 -25.57 -9.42 2.30
CA GLU A 221 -26.74 -10.03 2.96
C GLU A 221 -26.88 -9.57 4.42
N ARG A 222 -25.77 -9.36 5.14
CA ARG A 222 -25.78 -8.84 6.51
C ARG A 222 -26.18 -7.37 6.56
N TYR A 223 -25.67 -6.53 5.68
CA TYR A 223 -26.09 -5.12 5.58
C TYR A 223 -27.60 -5.01 5.32
N ASP A 224 -28.17 -5.84 4.44
CA ASP A 224 -29.61 -5.87 4.17
C ASP A 224 -30.46 -6.26 5.40
N ILE A 225 -29.89 -7.03 6.34
CA ILE A 225 -30.57 -7.48 7.56
C ILE A 225 -30.47 -6.43 8.67
N TYR A 226 -29.33 -5.73 8.80
CA TYR A 226 -28.99 -4.87 9.93
C TYR A 226 -29.04 -3.36 9.61
N ASP A 227 -29.44 -2.95 8.38
CA ASP A 227 -29.53 -1.55 7.92
C ASP A 227 -30.42 -0.64 8.83
N ASP A 228 -31.27 -1.23 9.66
CA ASP A 228 -32.15 -0.51 10.62
C ASP A 228 -31.64 -0.55 12.09
N ASP A 229 -30.47 -1.14 12.38
CA ASP A 229 -29.97 -1.35 13.75
C ASP A 229 -28.85 -0.35 14.08
N ASP A 230 -29.21 0.81 14.66
CA ASP A 230 -28.29 1.91 15.03
C ASP A 230 -27.21 1.51 16.07
N ASP A 231 -27.24 0.29 16.61
CA ASP A 231 -26.33 -0.19 17.67
C ASP A 231 -25.19 -1.10 17.13
N MET A 232 -25.18 -1.47 15.84
CA MET A 232 -24.10 -2.26 15.22
C MET A 232 -23.08 -1.34 14.51
N GLU A 233 -21.80 -1.58 14.76
CA GLU A 233 -20.72 -0.91 14.05
C GLU A 233 -20.47 -1.63 12.70
N ASP A 234 -20.06 -0.90 11.66
CA ASP A 234 -19.84 -1.46 10.32
C ASP A 234 -18.80 -2.61 10.34
N GLU A 235 -17.81 -2.55 11.26
CA GLU A 235 -16.83 -3.60 11.48
C GLU A 235 -17.43 -4.94 11.96
N ASP A 236 -18.59 -4.93 12.62
CA ASP A 236 -19.28 -6.15 13.08
C ASP A 236 -20.14 -6.81 11.97
N ILE A 237 -20.38 -6.10 10.87
CA ILE A 237 -21.19 -6.54 9.73
C ILE A 237 -20.33 -7.12 8.62
N GLU A 238 -19.16 -6.53 8.38
CA GLU A 238 -18.24 -6.92 7.32
C GLU A 238 -17.60 -8.28 7.61
N ILE A 239 -17.65 -9.19 6.64
CA ILE A 239 -16.98 -10.50 6.69
C ILE A 239 -15.77 -10.47 5.78
N THR A 240 -14.63 -10.78 6.36
CA THR A 240 -13.37 -10.87 5.62
C THR A 240 -13.17 -12.26 5.02
N MET A 241 -12.34 -12.36 3.99
CA MET A 241 -11.88 -13.63 3.44
C MET A 241 -11.19 -14.49 4.52
N GLU A 242 -10.41 -13.85 5.40
CA GLU A 242 -9.68 -14.54 6.49
C GLU A 242 -10.64 -15.21 7.47
N GLU A 243 -11.72 -14.54 7.86
CA GLU A 243 -12.77 -15.11 8.72
C GLU A 243 -13.48 -16.30 8.06
N LEU A 244 -13.72 -16.22 6.73
CA LEU A 244 -14.29 -17.35 6.00
C LEU A 244 -13.30 -18.51 5.82
N MET A 245 -12.00 -18.24 5.79
CA MET A 245 -10.97 -19.30 5.80
C MET A 245 -10.89 -20.00 7.17
N GLU A 246 -11.16 -19.29 8.27
CA GLU A 246 -11.25 -19.86 9.62
C GLU A 246 -12.55 -20.62 9.83
N ASP A 247 -13.69 -20.13 9.30
CA ASP A 247 -15.00 -20.81 9.34
C ASP A 247 -15.68 -20.86 7.97
N PRO A 248 -15.27 -21.79 7.09
CA PRO A 248 -15.88 -21.98 5.77
C PRO A 248 -17.37 -22.36 5.83
N GLY A 249 -17.86 -22.78 7.00
CA GLY A 249 -19.27 -23.13 7.23
C GLY A 249 -20.23 -21.99 6.95
N MET A 250 -19.81 -20.75 7.12
CA MET A 250 -20.63 -19.55 6.81
C MET A 250 -21.05 -19.52 5.34
N ILE A 251 -20.22 -20.00 4.41
CA ILE A 251 -20.54 -20.07 2.97
C ILE A 251 -21.71 -21.03 2.72
N LEU A 252 -21.81 -22.11 3.52
CA LEU A 252 -22.86 -23.13 3.36
C LEU A 252 -24.26 -22.61 3.76
N ASP A 253 -24.32 -21.57 4.55
CA ASP A 253 -25.56 -20.96 5.03
C ASP A 253 -26.17 -20.00 4.00
N SER A 254 -25.37 -19.43 3.08
CA SER A 254 -25.84 -18.59 1.98
C SER A 254 -25.80 -19.32 0.64
N ASN A 255 -26.97 -19.41 -0.02
CA ASN A 255 -27.00 -19.98 -1.38
C ASN A 255 -26.40 -19.06 -2.43
N ASP A 256 -26.42 -17.76 -2.21
CA ASP A 256 -25.89 -16.77 -3.12
C ASP A 256 -24.35 -16.72 -3.00
N ALA A 257 -23.78 -16.81 -1.78
CA ALA A 257 -22.35 -16.97 -1.55
C ALA A 257 -21.81 -18.28 -2.17
N LEU A 258 -22.53 -19.40 -1.98
CA LEU A 258 -22.18 -20.66 -2.65
C LEU A 258 -22.20 -20.54 -4.19
N ALA A 259 -23.15 -19.78 -4.74
CA ALA A 259 -23.22 -19.57 -6.19
C ALA A 259 -22.10 -18.66 -6.69
N ALA A 260 -21.69 -17.67 -5.90
CA ALA A 260 -20.57 -16.78 -6.20
C ALA A 260 -19.24 -17.56 -6.23
N GLY A 261 -18.90 -18.29 -5.18
CA GLY A 261 -17.69 -19.11 -5.15
C GLY A 261 -17.66 -20.20 -6.24
N ALA A 262 -18.80 -20.86 -6.50
CA ALA A 262 -18.92 -21.83 -7.59
C ALA A 262 -18.63 -21.24 -8.96
N ARG A 263 -19.00 -19.98 -9.20
CA ARG A 263 -18.73 -19.25 -10.46
C ARG A 263 -17.23 -19.04 -10.67
N VAL A 264 -16.49 -18.69 -9.63
CA VAL A 264 -15.03 -18.50 -9.69
C VAL A 264 -14.31 -19.80 -10.08
N TYR A 265 -14.77 -20.95 -9.54
CA TYR A 265 -14.26 -22.27 -9.90
C TYR A 265 -14.76 -22.81 -11.23
N GLY A 266 -15.76 -22.18 -11.87
CA GLY A 266 -16.45 -22.75 -13.03
C GLY A 266 -17.22 -24.04 -12.72
N LEU A 267 -17.61 -24.26 -11.48
CA LEU A 267 -18.27 -25.47 -10.99
C LEU A 267 -19.77 -25.28 -10.77
N SER A 268 -20.48 -26.41 -10.62
CA SER A 268 -21.84 -26.35 -10.08
C SER A 268 -21.81 -26.03 -8.59
N THR A 269 -22.84 -25.35 -8.08
CA THR A 269 -23.00 -25.06 -6.65
C THR A 269 -22.89 -26.30 -5.76
N ASN A 270 -23.33 -27.47 -6.25
CA ASN A 270 -23.23 -28.72 -5.52
C ASN A 270 -21.80 -29.28 -5.47
N ASP A 271 -21.00 -29.06 -6.49
CA ASP A 271 -19.61 -29.51 -6.52
C ASP A 271 -18.74 -28.57 -5.69
N TYR A 272 -18.97 -27.27 -5.77
CA TYR A 272 -18.29 -26.28 -4.91
C TYR A 272 -18.62 -26.49 -3.42
N ARG A 273 -19.87 -26.83 -3.08
CA ARG A 273 -20.25 -27.20 -1.71
C ARG A 273 -19.40 -28.36 -1.16
N LYS A 274 -18.96 -29.30 -1.98
CA LYS A 274 -18.08 -30.39 -1.54
C LYS A 274 -16.69 -29.85 -1.21
N ILE A 275 -16.16 -28.92 -2.00
CA ILE A 275 -14.86 -28.28 -1.74
C ILE A 275 -14.92 -27.57 -0.38
N VAL A 276 -15.96 -26.77 -0.12
CA VAL A 276 -16.12 -26.09 1.18
C VAL A 276 -16.23 -27.09 2.34
N LEU A 277 -16.93 -28.21 2.15
CA LEU A 277 -17.02 -29.26 3.18
C LEU A 277 -15.69 -30.00 3.40
N ASP A 278 -14.90 -30.20 2.36
CA ASP A 278 -13.58 -30.82 2.47
C ASP A 278 -12.61 -29.88 3.21
N GLU A 279 -12.65 -28.56 2.92
CA GLU A 279 -11.88 -27.54 3.65
C GLU A 279 -12.22 -27.52 5.15
N MET A 280 -13.51 -27.59 5.50
CA MET A 280 -13.93 -27.68 6.91
C MET A 280 -13.39 -28.94 7.62
N ASN A 281 -13.42 -30.09 6.93
CA ASN A 281 -12.89 -31.33 7.49
C ASN A 281 -11.37 -31.27 7.67
N ASP A 282 -10.65 -30.59 6.79
CA ASP A 282 -9.19 -30.43 6.88
C ASP A 282 -8.82 -29.52 8.05
N LEU A 283 -9.59 -28.44 8.31
CA LEU A 283 -9.43 -27.59 9.49
C LEU A 283 -9.69 -28.34 10.79
N GLU A 284 -10.81 -29.07 10.90
CA GLU A 284 -11.12 -29.89 12.08
C GLU A 284 -10.02 -30.95 12.36
N SER A 285 -9.46 -31.54 11.30
CA SER A 285 -8.40 -32.57 11.45
C SER A 285 -7.06 -31.96 11.87
N SER A 286 -6.76 -30.72 11.50
CA SER A 286 -5.54 -30.02 11.92
C SER A 286 -5.61 -29.56 13.38
N GLU A 287 -6.76 -29.11 13.85
CA GLU A 287 -6.99 -28.75 15.27
C GLU A 287 -6.86 -29.98 16.20
N GLU A 288 -7.39 -31.13 15.80
CA GLU A 288 -7.25 -32.37 16.59
C GLU A 288 -5.78 -32.82 16.73
N VAL A 289 -4.93 -32.61 15.71
CA VAL A 289 -3.51 -32.94 15.74
C VAL A 289 -2.72 -31.96 16.62
N GLU A 290 -3.08 -30.68 16.69
CA GLU A 290 -2.45 -29.71 17.59
C GLU A 290 -2.85 -29.96 19.07
N GLU A 291 -4.10 -30.35 19.36
CA GLU A 291 -4.51 -30.73 20.74
C GLU A 291 -3.81 -32.01 21.21
N GLU A 292 -3.65 -33.04 20.37
CA GLU A 292 -2.91 -34.26 20.75
C GLU A 292 -1.40 -33.97 20.94
N ALA A 293 -0.79 -33.07 20.19
CA ALA A 293 0.62 -32.70 20.33
C ALA A 293 0.91 -31.91 21.62
N THR A 294 -0.06 -31.19 22.16
CA THR A 294 0.06 -30.46 23.43
C THR A 294 -0.15 -31.34 24.67
N GLU A 295 -0.74 -32.53 24.56
CA GLU A 295 -0.95 -33.45 25.67
C GLU A 295 0.17 -34.52 25.86
N GLU A 296 1.08 -34.74 24.89
CA GLU A 296 2.16 -35.73 24.94
C GLU A 296 3.56 -35.20 25.33
N GLU A 297 3.69 -34.17 26.17
CA GLU A 297 4.94 -33.94 26.90
C GLU A 297 5.04 -34.83 28.14
N GLN A 298 5.22 -36.15 27.96
CA GLN A 298 5.68 -37.07 29.01
C GLN A 298 6.94 -37.82 28.58
N GLU A 299 7.90 -37.83 29.51
CA GLU A 299 9.29 -38.32 29.52
C GLU A 299 9.64 -39.54 28.65
N PRO A 300 10.85 -39.59 28.04
CA PRO A 300 11.29 -40.73 27.23
C PRO A 300 11.80 -41.89 28.09
N GLN A 301 11.19 -43.06 27.95
CA GLN A 301 11.77 -44.32 28.40
C GLN A 301 12.83 -44.83 27.39
N PRO A 302 13.97 -45.43 27.86
CA PRO A 302 15.03 -45.89 26.99
C PRO A 302 14.71 -47.24 26.37
N THR A 303 14.56 -47.32 25.06
CA THR A 303 14.53 -48.56 24.28
C THR A 303 15.81 -48.78 23.49
N ALA A 304 16.22 -50.03 23.39
CA ALA A 304 17.48 -50.57 22.90
C ALA A 304 17.73 -50.32 21.39
N PRO A 305 18.99 -50.42 20.89
CA PRO A 305 19.40 -49.95 19.57
C PRO A 305 18.88 -50.87 18.47
N GLN A 306 18.09 -50.34 17.56
CA GLN A 306 17.85 -50.86 16.22
C GLN A 306 18.75 -50.14 15.21
N GLU A 307 19.30 -50.93 14.27
CA GLU A 307 20.17 -50.44 13.18
C GLU A 307 19.52 -49.31 12.42
N ALA A 308 20.24 -48.18 12.33
CA ALA A 308 19.79 -46.96 11.71
C ALA A 308 19.63 -47.10 10.20
N PRO A 309 18.46 -46.80 9.61
CA PRO A 309 18.43 -46.36 8.25
C PRO A 309 19.11 -44.97 8.18
N THR A 310 19.78 -44.70 7.08
CA THR A 310 20.40 -43.42 6.77
C THR A 310 19.44 -42.25 7.12
N PRO A 311 19.85 -41.26 7.92
CA PRO A 311 18.94 -40.21 8.32
C PRO A 311 18.48 -39.42 7.08
N GLN A 312 17.27 -39.70 6.61
CA GLN A 312 16.56 -38.77 5.75
C GLN A 312 16.33 -37.52 6.59
N ARG A 313 16.95 -36.41 6.21
CA ARG A 313 16.71 -35.14 6.85
C ARG A 313 15.24 -34.81 6.62
N GLN A 314 14.44 -34.74 7.68
CA GLN A 314 13.06 -34.27 7.57
C GLN A 314 13.08 -32.79 7.33
N LEU A 315 12.33 -32.34 6.34
CA LEU A 315 11.98 -30.95 6.13
C LEU A 315 11.13 -30.50 7.35
N THR A 316 11.65 -29.57 8.11
CA THR A 316 10.93 -28.86 9.17
C THR A 316 10.98 -27.38 8.80
N GLU A 317 9.98 -26.59 9.17
CA GLU A 317 9.94 -25.16 8.90
C GLU A 317 11.22 -24.45 9.31
N ASP A 318 11.80 -24.76 10.46
CA ASP A 318 13.05 -24.19 10.99
C ASP A 318 14.29 -24.43 10.11
N ASN A 319 14.26 -25.39 9.17
CA ASN A 319 15.40 -25.69 8.31
C ASN A 319 15.12 -25.54 6.81
N ALA A 320 13.89 -25.22 6.43
CA ALA A 320 13.46 -25.15 5.03
C ALA A 320 14.20 -24.04 4.27
N GLU A 321 14.33 -22.86 4.84
CA GLU A 321 15.00 -21.72 4.26
C GLU A 321 16.51 -21.97 4.06
N LEU A 322 17.19 -22.50 5.07
CA LEU A 322 18.61 -22.88 4.97
C LEU A 322 18.86 -23.98 3.94
N LEU A 323 17.91 -24.91 3.81
CA LEU A 323 17.98 -25.98 2.81
C LEU A 323 17.74 -25.44 1.41
N LEU A 324 16.76 -24.53 1.24
CA LEU A 324 16.50 -23.85 -0.04
C LEU A 324 17.74 -23.09 -0.49
N GLN A 325 18.37 -22.30 0.37
CA GLN A 325 19.61 -21.60 0.05
C GLN A 325 20.73 -22.57 -0.34
N THR A 326 20.85 -23.72 0.34
CA THR A 326 21.83 -24.75 -0.01
C THR A 326 21.52 -25.38 -1.37
N VAL A 327 20.24 -25.54 -1.72
CA VAL A 327 19.80 -26.02 -3.05
C VAL A 327 20.14 -25.00 -4.12
N ILE A 328 19.88 -23.73 -3.88
CA ILE A 328 20.22 -22.61 -4.80
C ILE A 328 21.74 -22.60 -5.07
N ASP A 329 22.56 -22.62 -4.02
CA ASP A 329 24.03 -22.60 -4.15
C ASP A 329 24.61 -23.82 -4.89
N SER A 330 24.04 -25.00 -4.62
CA SER A 330 24.45 -26.22 -5.32
C SER A 330 23.99 -26.21 -6.78
N SER A 331 22.79 -25.72 -7.07
CA SER A 331 22.29 -25.54 -8.43
C SER A 331 23.13 -24.52 -9.21
N ALA A 332 23.46 -23.39 -8.59
CA ALA A 332 24.36 -22.39 -9.16
C ALA A 332 25.74 -22.99 -9.53
N THR A 333 26.28 -23.82 -8.64
CA THR A 333 27.54 -24.52 -8.88
C THR A 333 27.43 -25.52 -10.03
N ALA A 334 26.35 -26.30 -10.09
CA ALA A 334 26.12 -27.28 -11.15
C ALA A 334 25.98 -26.63 -12.53
N LEU A 335 25.22 -25.53 -12.59
CA LEU A 335 24.93 -24.81 -13.84
C LEU A 335 26.01 -23.77 -14.22
N ASN A 336 27.02 -23.57 -13.38
CA ASN A 336 28.07 -22.54 -13.53
C ASN A 336 27.48 -21.12 -13.65
N LEU A 337 26.45 -20.84 -12.80
CA LEU A 337 25.77 -19.55 -12.63
C LEU A 337 26.10 -18.94 -11.26
N SER A 338 25.69 -17.70 -11.02
CA SER A 338 25.67 -17.14 -9.66
C SER A 338 24.43 -17.60 -8.91
N SER A 339 24.48 -17.60 -7.56
CA SER A 339 23.30 -17.88 -6.74
C SER A 339 22.17 -16.89 -7.03
N ASP A 340 22.51 -15.60 -7.26
CA ASP A 340 21.55 -14.56 -7.64
C ASP A 340 20.79 -14.91 -8.94
N GLN A 341 21.50 -15.41 -9.97
CA GLN A 341 20.87 -15.81 -11.23
C GLN A 341 19.92 -17.01 -11.07
N VAL A 342 20.22 -17.90 -10.13
CA VAL A 342 19.34 -19.04 -9.82
C VAL A 342 18.16 -18.58 -8.98
N SER A 343 18.34 -17.63 -8.05
CA SER A 343 17.26 -17.03 -7.25
C SER A 343 16.29 -16.22 -8.12
N GLU A 344 16.79 -15.53 -9.15
CA GLU A 344 15.96 -14.83 -10.13
C GLU A 344 15.14 -15.79 -11.02
N ASN A 345 15.59 -17.03 -11.19
CA ASN A 345 14.89 -18.04 -11.97
C ASN A 345 14.90 -19.40 -11.27
N LEU A 346 13.96 -19.60 -10.36
CA LEU A 346 13.83 -20.81 -9.55
C LEU A 346 13.50 -22.07 -10.37
N THR A 347 13.06 -21.95 -11.63
CA THR A 347 12.84 -23.11 -12.51
C THR A 347 14.15 -23.89 -12.75
N LEU A 348 15.31 -23.22 -12.66
CA LEU A 348 16.63 -23.82 -12.77
C LEU A 348 16.93 -24.84 -11.67
N LEU A 349 16.24 -24.81 -10.53
CA LEU A 349 16.37 -25.79 -9.47
C LEU A 349 15.93 -27.19 -9.90
N LYS A 350 15.07 -27.28 -10.91
CA LYS A 350 14.56 -28.54 -11.50
C LYS A 350 15.42 -29.05 -12.68
N ASP A 351 16.49 -28.33 -13.03
CA ASP A 351 17.40 -28.83 -14.07
C ASP A 351 18.10 -30.13 -13.62
N ALA A 352 18.28 -31.05 -14.54
CA ALA A 352 18.81 -32.36 -14.24
C ALA A 352 20.21 -32.34 -13.59
N GLU A 353 21.09 -31.40 -14.00
CA GLU A 353 22.44 -31.26 -13.42
C GLU A 353 22.36 -30.62 -12.02
N ALA A 354 21.46 -29.63 -11.84
CA ALA A 354 21.16 -29.01 -10.57
C ALA A 354 20.61 -30.03 -9.54
N LEU A 355 19.60 -30.81 -9.92
CA LEU A 355 19.01 -31.86 -9.08
C LEU A 355 20.02 -32.88 -8.59
N VAL A 356 20.89 -33.36 -9.48
CA VAL A 356 21.93 -34.35 -9.11
C VAL A 356 22.90 -33.81 -8.05
N LEU A 357 23.38 -32.57 -8.20
CA LEU A 357 24.29 -31.97 -7.22
C LEU A 357 23.57 -31.59 -5.92
N SER A 358 22.35 -31.07 -6.01
CA SER A 358 21.54 -30.70 -4.86
C SER A 358 21.17 -31.91 -3.99
N THR A 359 20.81 -33.05 -4.59
CA THR A 359 20.56 -34.31 -3.85
C THR A 359 21.80 -34.79 -3.11
N GLN A 360 22.99 -34.66 -3.74
CA GLN A 360 24.26 -35.05 -3.10
C GLN A 360 24.64 -34.11 -1.95
N THR A 361 24.36 -32.82 -2.08
CA THR A 361 24.77 -31.80 -1.10
C THR A 361 23.83 -31.74 0.10
N THR A 362 22.52 -31.82 -0.11
CA THR A 362 21.52 -31.68 0.93
C THR A 362 21.12 -33.01 1.58
N GLY A 363 21.25 -34.12 0.84
CA GLY A 363 20.76 -35.45 1.25
C GLY A 363 19.24 -35.63 1.06
N LEU A 364 18.57 -34.65 0.43
CA LEU A 364 17.17 -34.73 0.02
C LEU A 364 17.05 -35.59 -1.25
N ASN A 365 15.89 -36.17 -1.48
CA ASN A 365 15.60 -36.84 -2.74
C ASN A 365 15.11 -35.84 -3.80
N GLU A 366 15.04 -36.27 -5.06
CA GLU A 366 14.65 -35.44 -6.19
C GLU A 366 13.22 -34.88 -6.03
N GLU A 367 12.29 -35.68 -5.52
CA GLU A 367 10.91 -35.31 -5.27
C GLU A 367 10.81 -34.20 -4.21
N GLN A 368 11.60 -34.29 -3.13
CA GLN A 368 11.65 -33.28 -2.08
C GLN A 368 12.22 -31.95 -2.59
N ILE A 369 13.26 -31.98 -3.45
CA ILE A 369 13.84 -30.78 -4.04
C ILE A 369 12.84 -30.14 -5.01
N THR A 370 12.17 -30.95 -5.84
CA THR A 370 11.14 -30.46 -6.76
C THR A 370 9.97 -29.83 -6.01
N SER A 371 9.50 -30.47 -4.94
CA SER A 371 8.44 -29.90 -4.08
C SER A 371 8.88 -28.57 -3.43
N MET A 372 10.12 -28.50 -2.94
CA MET A 372 10.70 -27.28 -2.39
C MET A 372 10.80 -26.17 -3.46
N ALA A 373 11.22 -26.51 -4.67
CA ALA A 373 11.28 -25.56 -5.78
C ALA A 373 9.90 -25.05 -6.17
N ASN A 374 8.88 -25.92 -6.23
CA ASN A 374 7.50 -25.53 -6.47
C ASN A 374 7.00 -24.55 -5.40
N HIS A 375 7.19 -24.93 -4.13
CA HIS A 375 6.78 -24.08 -3.01
C HIS A 375 7.47 -22.71 -3.05
N ALA A 376 8.78 -22.67 -3.35
CA ALA A 376 9.51 -21.40 -3.47
C ALA A 376 8.98 -20.53 -4.63
N MET A 377 8.67 -21.13 -5.78
CA MET A 377 8.08 -20.39 -6.92
C MET A 377 6.69 -19.86 -6.57
N VAL A 378 5.83 -20.68 -5.97
CA VAL A 378 4.48 -20.26 -5.53
C VAL A 378 4.58 -19.13 -4.50
N SER A 379 5.43 -19.28 -3.47
CA SER A 379 5.65 -18.26 -2.45
C SER A 379 6.16 -16.94 -3.04
N SER A 380 7.09 -17.00 -4.00
CA SER A 380 7.58 -15.81 -4.71
C SER A 380 6.46 -15.12 -5.50
N ALA A 381 5.66 -15.88 -6.25
CA ALA A 381 4.54 -15.33 -7.01
C ALA A 381 3.50 -14.69 -6.08
N ARG A 382 3.17 -15.35 -4.98
CA ARG A 382 2.24 -14.82 -3.95
C ARG A 382 2.75 -13.55 -3.28
N SER A 383 4.07 -13.47 -3.04
CA SER A 383 4.69 -12.24 -2.52
C SER A 383 4.55 -11.06 -3.48
N VAL A 384 4.65 -11.32 -4.80
CA VAL A 384 4.42 -10.29 -5.83
C VAL A 384 2.96 -9.87 -5.84
N ASP A 385 2.01 -10.82 -5.76
CA ASP A 385 0.59 -10.49 -5.70
C ASP A 385 0.26 -9.62 -4.50
N LYS A 386 0.68 -10.03 -3.31
CA LYS A 386 0.52 -9.26 -2.08
C LYS A 386 1.17 -7.87 -2.16
N ALA A 387 2.32 -7.77 -2.81
CA ALA A 387 3.00 -6.48 -3.00
C ALA A 387 2.20 -5.52 -3.91
N LEU A 388 1.36 -6.05 -4.79
CA LEU A 388 0.52 -5.28 -5.72
C LEU A 388 -0.89 -5.02 -5.16
N GLU A 389 -1.25 -5.57 -4.01
CA GLU A 389 -2.50 -5.23 -3.33
C GLU A 389 -2.59 -3.73 -3.10
N PHE A 390 -3.74 -3.16 -3.42
CA PHE A 390 -3.97 -1.73 -3.34
C PHE A 390 -5.24 -1.44 -2.54
N ASP A 391 -5.07 -1.29 -1.22
CA ASP A 391 -6.16 -0.84 -0.37
C ASP A 391 -6.47 0.64 -0.62
N VAL A 392 -7.62 0.88 -1.23
CA VAL A 392 -8.10 2.22 -1.59
C VAL A 392 -8.37 3.05 -0.35
N GLU A 393 -8.85 2.46 0.73
CA GLU A 393 -9.16 3.15 1.98
C GLU A 393 -7.88 3.70 2.61
N THR A 394 -6.87 2.87 2.81
CA THR A 394 -5.54 3.27 3.29
C THR A 394 -4.90 4.34 2.39
N TYR A 395 -5.01 4.20 1.07
CA TYR A 395 -4.54 5.22 0.14
C TYR A 395 -5.26 6.58 0.32
N LEU A 396 -6.57 6.56 0.53
CA LEU A 396 -7.35 7.78 0.77
C LEU A 396 -7.00 8.39 2.13
N TRP A 397 -6.75 7.60 3.17
CA TRP A 397 -6.28 8.09 4.47
C TRP A 397 -4.89 8.73 4.37
N LEU A 398 -3.95 8.14 3.61
CA LEU A 398 -2.65 8.77 3.32
C LEU A 398 -2.81 10.10 2.58
N SER A 399 -3.70 10.15 1.59
CA SER A 399 -3.97 11.37 0.82
C SER A 399 -4.63 12.45 1.67
N LEU A 400 -5.57 12.11 2.54
CA LEU A 400 -6.24 13.01 3.47
C LEU A 400 -5.26 13.51 4.54
N GLY A 401 -4.45 12.65 5.11
CA GLY A 401 -3.44 13.01 6.09
C GLY A 401 -2.42 14.01 5.55
N LEU A 402 -1.91 13.76 4.35
CA LEU A 402 -1.04 14.71 3.65
C LEU A 402 -1.73 16.05 3.40
N LEU A 403 -2.98 16.04 2.92
CA LEU A 403 -3.77 17.25 2.73
C LEU A 403 -3.88 18.07 4.02
N LEU A 404 -4.21 17.43 5.15
CA LEU A 404 -4.33 18.10 6.45
C LEU A 404 -2.99 18.64 6.94
N LEU A 405 -1.90 17.90 6.77
CA LEU A 405 -0.55 18.34 7.09
C LEU A 405 -0.19 19.60 6.31
N ILE A 406 -0.41 19.61 5.00
CA ILE A 406 -0.10 20.78 4.15
C ILE A 406 -1.05 21.94 4.45
N LEU A 407 -2.30 21.71 4.82
CA LEU A 407 -3.19 22.76 5.30
C LEU A 407 -2.69 23.37 6.62
N ALA A 408 -2.17 22.58 7.55
CA ALA A 408 -1.54 23.06 8.78
C ALA A 408 -0.28 23.90 8.47
N MET A 409 0.59 23.43 7.58
CA MET A 409 1.77 24.16 7.14
C MET A 409 1.41 25.46 6.38
N SER A 410 0.35 25.41 5.55
CA SER A 410 -0.15 26.59 4.85
C SER A 410 -0.69 27.65 5.81
N SER A 411 -1.31 27.23 6.91
CA SER A 411 -1.80 28.13 7.95
C SER A 411 -0.66 28.85 8.67
N ILE A 412 0.47 28.15 8.93
CA ILE A 412 1.70 28.76 9.49
C ILE A 412 2.26 29.82 8.54
N ALA A 413 2.39 29.48 7.26
CA ALA A 413 2.89 30.41 6.25
C ALA A 413 1.95 31.64 6.07
N PHE A 414 0.65 31.39 6.08
CA PHE A 414 -0.36 32.46 5.96
C PHE A 414 -0.39 33.36 7.21
N PHE A 415 -0.26 32.76 8.40
CA PHE A 415 -0.17 33.50 9.66
C PHE A 415 1.06 34.42 9.68
N ALA A 416 2.23 33.90 9.32
CA ALA A 416 3.44 34.70 9.20
C ALA A 416 3.27 35.88 8.19
N SER A 417 2.61 35.60 7.04
CA SER A 417 2.32 36.63 6.03
C SER A 417 1.38 37.73 6.53
N THR A 418 0.48 37.42 7.48
CA THR A 418 -0.39 38.43 8.09
C THR A 418 0.29 39.18 9.26
N LEU A 419 1.21 38.52 9.95
CA LEU A 419 1.90 39.07 11.10
C LEU A 419 2.98 40.09 10.71
N PHE A 420 3.77 39.82 9.68
CA PHE A 420 4.87 40.66 9.25
C PHE A 420 4.44 41.66 8.14
N ASN A 421 5.20 42.75 8.03
CA ASN A 421 4.99 43.77 6.99
C ASN A 421 6.08 43.68 5.90
N ARG A 422 7.10 42.86 6.09
CA ARG A 422 8.23 42.69 5.15
C ARG A 422 8.25 41.28 4.63
N THR A 423 8.31 41.13 3.34
CA THR A 423 8.35 39.85 2.62
C THR A 423 9.45 38.92 3.13
N GLY A 424 10.67 39.46 3.37
CA GLY A 424 11.79 38.65 3.84
C GLY A 424 11.57 38.02 5.22
N MET A 425 10.95 38.74 6.17
CA MET A 425 10.66 38.20 7.51
C MET A 425 9.53 37.18 7.48
N ALA A 426 8.47 37.45 6.69
CA ALA A 426 7.36 36.51 6.54
C ALA A 426 7.81 35.20 5.88
N LEU A 427 8.69 35.27 4.88
CA LEU A 427 9.25 34.12 4.21
C LEU A 427 10.21 33.33 5.14
N ALA A 428 11.04 34.03 5.91
CA ALA A 428 11.98 33.38 6.83
C ALA A 428 11.27 32.57 7.94
N ILE A 429 10.16 33.07 8.46
CA ILE A 429 9.40 32.39 9.53
C ILE A 429 8.34 31.47 8.92
N GLY A 430 7.52 31.95 7.99
CA GLY A 430 6.43 31.18 7.39
C GLY A 430 6.92 30.06 6.47
N GLY A 431 8.11 30.18 5.90
CA GLY A 431 8.77 29.12 5.15
C GLY A 431 9.76 28.31 5.99
N GLY A 432 10.53 29.00 6.86
CA GLY A 432 11.56 28.36 7.68
C GLY A 432 11.02 27.34 8.67
N ILE A 433 9.86 27.59 9.29
CA ILE A 433 9.24 26.64 10.23
C ILE A 433 8.78 25.35 9.52
N PRO A 434 7.94 25.40 8.45
CA PRO A 434 7.56 24.19 7.70
C PRO A 434 8.77 23.44 7.14
N PHE A 435 9.78 24.17 6.65
CA PHE A 435 10.98 23.53 6.12
C PHE A 435 11.83 22.88 7.22
N ALA A 436 11.90 23.49 8.41
CA ALA A 436 12.58 22.88 9.56
C ALA A 436 11.88 21.60 10.02
N PHE A 437 10.55 21.58 10.05
CA PHE A 437 9.79 20.37 10.35
C PHE A 437 10.09 19.26 9.33
N PHE A 438 10.08 19.59 8.05
CA PHE A 438 10.47 18.64 6.99
C PHE A 438 11.89 18.09 7.18
N LEU A 439 12.89 18.93 7.50
CA LEU A 439 14.25 18.46 7.75
C LEU A 439 14.34 17.55 8.98
N ILE A 440 13.59 17.83 10.04
CA ILE A 440 13.55 16.98 11.24
C ILE A 440 12.96 15.62 10.87
N THR A 441 11.89 15.57 10.08
CA THR A 441 11.31 14.31 9.59
C THR A 441 12.32 13.50 8.77
N MET A 442 13.08 14.13 7.89
CA MET A 442 14.17 13.45 7.16
C MET A 442 15.22 12.86 8.08
N ILE A 443 15.58 13.60 9.15
CA ILE A 443 16.56 13.11 10.14
C ILE A 443 16.00 11.91 10.91
N GLN A 444 14.73 11.96 11.31
CA GLN A 444 14.05 10.87 12.01
C GLN A 444 14.03 9.58 11.17
N GLN A 445 13.76 9.66 9.87
CA GLN A 445 13.80 8.49 8.98
C GLN A 445 15.19 7.85 8.84
N LEU A 446 16.26 8.63 9.06
CA LEU A 446 17.63 8.15 8.94
C LEU A 446 18.23 7.65 10.27
N MET A 447 17.53 7.85 11.39
CA MET A 447 18.06 7.58 12.74
C MET A 447 17.04 6.81 13.58
N ASP A 448 17.24 5.52 13.77
CA ASP A 448 16.39 4.63 14.59
C ASP A 448 16.28 5.04 16.08
N SER A 449 17.11 5.98 16.54
CA SER A 449 17.20 6.39 17.96
C SER A 449 16.90 7.88 18.21
N ALA A 450 16.09 8.50 17.36
CA ALA A 450 15.72 9.91 17.49
C ALA A 450 14.56 10.16 18.49
N ASP A 451 14.47 9.35 19.55
CA ASP A 451 13.47 9.48 20.62
C ASP A 451 13.44 10.92 21.17
N GLY A 452 12.33 11.59 21.05
CA GLY A 452 12.11 12.96 21.55
C GLY A 452 12.05 14.04 20.47
N LEU A 453 12.48 13.81 19.23
CA LEU A 453 12.24 14.73 18.13
C LEU A 453 10.77 14.66 17.63
N GLU A 454 10.08 13.57 17.93
CA GLU A 454 8.67 13.36 17.62
C GLU A 454 7.77 14.48 18.16
N TYR A 455 8.07 15.00 19.34
CA TYR A 455 7.27 16.06 19.98
C TYR A 455 7.59 17.47 19.47
N VAL A 456 8.55 17.63 18.58
CA VAL A 456 9.01 18.94 18.09
C VAL A 456 8.35 19.36 16.79
N THR A 457 7.83 18.39 16.02
CA THR A 457 7.29 18.66 14.69
C THR A 457 5.79 18.32 14.57
N ILE A 458 5.09 19.06 13.71
CA ILE A 458 3.69 18.71 13.38
C ILE A 458 3.61 17.60 12.32
N THR A 459 4.73 17.22 11.70
CA THR A 459 4.78 16.15 10.69
C THR A 459 4.52 14.79 11.30
N THR A 460 4.88 14.59 12.56
CA THR A 460 4.63 13.36 13.33
C THR A 460 3.14 13.11 13.61
N LEU A 461 2.30 14.15 13.49
CA LEU A 461 0.83 13.99 13.55
C LEU A 461 0.24 13.35 12.29
N PHE A 462 1.02 13.27 11.21
CA PHE A 462 0.73 12.49 10.02
C PHE A 462 1.56 11.21 10.08
N ASP A 463 1.06 10.25 10.83
CA ASP A 463 1.69 8.95 11.06
C ASP A 463 1.28 7.98 9.94
N THR A 464 2.15 7.87 8.94
CA THR A 464 1.90 7.00 7.79
C THR A 464 2.09 5.53 8.14
N ASP A 465 2.98 5.22 9.11
CA ASP A 465 3.21 3.84 9.56
C ASP A 465 1.95 3.32 10.27
N ALA A 466 1.32 4.16 11.12
CA ALA A 466 0.05 3.81 11.76
C ALA A 466 -1.11 3.64 10.73
N ILE A 467 -1.13 4.48 9.68
CA ILE A 467 -2.15 4.36 8.61
C ILE A 467 -1.94 3.06 7.84
N LEU A 468 -0.71 2.71 7.47
CA LEU A 468 -0.40 1.51 6.69
C LEU A 468 -0.60 0.20 7.48
N SER A 469 -0.42 0.26 8.81
CA SER A 469 -0.57 -0.91 9.70
C SER A 469 -1.97 -1.03 10.34
N GLY A 470 -2.92 -0.12 10.02
CA GLY A 470 -4.25 -0.11 10.65
C GLY A 470 -4.24 0.34 12.12
N GLY A 471 -3.19 1.07 12.56
CA GLY A 471 -3.05 1.59 13.93
C GLY A 471 -3.88 2.87 14.19
N GLU A 472 -3.78 3.39 15.43
CA GLU A 472 -4.49 4.61 15.83
C GLU A 472 -3.84 5.88 15.25
N PHE A 473 -4.35 6.45 14.16
CA PHE A 473 -3.87 7.69 13.52
C PHE A 473 -4.85 8.86 13.58
N GLY A 474 -6.13 8.62 13.88
CA GLY A 474 -7.21 9.60 13.78
C GLY A 474 -6.99 10.89 14.59
N TRP A 475 -6.44 10.79 15.80
CA TRP A 475 -6.17 11.95 16.66
C TRP A 475 -5.12 12.89 16.08
N GLY A 476 -4.10 12.37 15.40
CA GLY A 476 -3.10 13.17 14.70
C GLY A 476 -3.72 14.02 13.60
N LEU A 477 -4.59 13.44 12.80
CA LEU A 477 -5.29 14.12 11.71
C LEU A 477 -6.23 15.22 12.24
N VAL A 478 -6.98 14.94 13.30
CA VAL A 478 -7.83 15.94 13.96
C VAL A 478 -6.99 17.11 14.50
N ALA A 479 -5.84 16.83 15.13
CA ALA A 479 -4.94 17.86 15.64
C ALA A 479 -4.41 18.76 14.52
N LEU A 480 -4.02 18.21 13.36
CA LEU A 480 -3.63 18.99 12.18
C LEU A 480 -4.74 19.92 11.69
N GLY A 481 -5.97 19.43 11.64
CA GLY A 481 -7.15 20.22 11.29
C GLY A 481 -7.38 21.38 12.28
N ILE A 482 -7.25 21.14 13.58
CA ILE A 482 -7.40 22.15 14.62
C ILE A 482 -6.29 23.21 14.51
N ILE A 483 -5.02 22.82 14.31
CA ILE A 483 -3.91 23.76 14.12
C ILE A 483 -4.19 24.68 12.93
N ALA A 484 -4.60 24.11 11.80
CA ALA A 484 -4.95 24.89 10.62
C ALA A 484 -6.06 25.89 10.91
N LEU A 485 -7.16 25.46 11.53
CA LEU A 485 -8.31 26.30 11.86
C LEU A 485 -7.94 27.46 12.79
N VAL A 486 -7.18 27.16 13.85
CA VAL A 486 -6.75 28.17 14.85
C VAL A 486 -5.85 29.23 14.21
N LEU A 487 -4.83 28.84 13.44
CA LEU A 487 -3.89 29.76 12.83
C LEU A 487 -4.55 30.61 11.72
N TYR A 488 -5.44 30.05 10.90
CA TYR A 488 -6.22 30.85 9.94
C TYR A 488 -7.16 31.83 10.64
N THR A 489 -7.78 31.44 11.76
CA THR A 489 -8.64 32.33 12.56
C THR A 489 -7.82 33.48 13.18
N LEU A 490 -6.66 33.18 13.76
CA LEU A 490 -5.74 34.18 14.29
C LEU A 490 -5.25 35.14 13.20
N SER A 491 -4.91 34.62 12.02
CA SER A 491 -4.52 35.42 10.86
C SER A 491 -5.61 36.43 10.48
N HIS A 492 -6.87 35.98 10.49
CA HIS A 492 -8.01 36.83 10.21
C HIS A 492 -8.17 37.95 11.27
N ILE A 493 -8.02 37.63 12.56
CA ILE A 493 -8.13 38.60 13.66
C ILE A 493 -7.01 39.62 13.60
N ILE A 494 -5.76 39.17 13.39
CA ILE A 494 -4.59 40.06 13.32
C ILE A 494 -4.70 41.02 12.15
N PHE A 495 -4.96 40.53 10.94
CA PHE A 495 -5.06 41.36 9.73
C PHE A 495 -6.16 42.41 9.84
N THR A 496 -7.29 42.10 10.48
CA THR A 496 -8.41 43.07 10.63
C THR A 496 -8.10 44.16 11.63
N LYS A 497 -7.29 43.91 12.66
CA LYS A 497 -6.96 44.84 13.74
C LYS A 497 -5.63 45.57 13.52
N LYS A 498 -4.74 45.04 12.69
CA LYS A 498 -3.40 45.56 12.47
C LYS A 498 -3.41 46.88 11.68
N ASP A 499 -2.61 47.84 12.14
CA ASP A 499 -2.31 49.06 11.35
C ASP A 499 -1.35 48.70 10.22
N LEU A 500 -1.81 48.77 9.00
CA LEU A 500 -1.02 48.50 7.81
C LEU A 500 -0.26 49.78 7.40
N PRO A 501 1.05 49.70 7.13
CA PRO A 501 1.80 50.83 6.55
C PRO A 501 1.40 50.96 5.09
N LEU A 502 0.37 51.80 4.85
CA LEU A 502 -0.21 52.02 3.53
C LEU A 502 0.26 53.38 2.98
#